data_258f0fd775ae4ff78c5adff82cd047e2
#
_entry.id   258f0fd775ae4ff78c5adff82cd047e2
#
_cell.length_a   1.000
_cell.length_b   1.000
_cell.length_c   1.000
_cell.angle_alpha   90.00
_cell.angle_beta   90.00
_cell.angle_gamma   90.00
#
_symmetry.space_group_name_H-M   'P 1'
#
loop_
_entity.id
_entity.type
_entity.pdbx_description
1 polymer ?
#
loop_
_entity_poly.entity_id
_entity_poly.type
_entity_poly.pdbx_seq_one_letter_code
_entity_poly.pdbx_strand_id
1 'polypeptide(L)'
;MRIIRTHSGKEVKIFAETFENEAYDQIKRLANYPAYENSIIRIMPDSHAGKGCTVGTTMTITDKVTPNLVGVDIGCGMLTVELADQYIDCEKLDSVIREMVPNGFNTHDTQKANFDFQTYDVRSK
;
A
#
# COMPACT_ATOMS: atom_id res chain seq x y z
N MET A 1 15.73 -4.79 -12.26
CA MET A 1 16.05 -5.01 -10.83
C MET A 1 17.19 -4.08 -10.44
N ARG A 2 17.06 -3.33 -9.35
CA ARG A 2 18.08 -2.44 -8.78
C ARG A 2 18.53 -2.97 -7.42
N ILE A 3 19.73 -2.60 -7.00
CA ILE A 3 20.27 -2.98 -5.68
C ILE A 3 20.74 -1.72 -4.97
N ILE A 4 20.28 -1.54 -3.74
CA ILE A 4 20.84 -0.56 -2.80
C ILE A 4 21.72 -1.31 -1.82
N ARG A 5 22.91 -0.80 -1.55
CA ARG A 5 23.79 -1.29 -0.50
C ARG A 5 23.71 -0.39 0.72
N THR A 6 23.55 -0.98 1.88
CA THR A 6 23.58 -0.30 3.16
C THR A 6 25.02 0.04 3.56
N HIS A 7 25.18 0.84 4.61
CA HIS A 7 26.50 1.15 5.17
C HIS A 7 27.24 -0.10 5.66
N SER A 8 26.52 -1.14 6.12
CA SER A 8 27.08 -2.45 6.52
C SER A 8 27.31 -3.40 5.34
N GLY A 9 27.07 -2.99 4.10
CA GLY A 9 27.21 -3.82 2.90
C GLY A 9 26.03 -4.73 2.57
N LYS A 10 24.96 -4.72 3.38
CA LYS A 10 23.75 -5.49 3.10
C LYS A 10 23.09 -5.02 1.80
N GLU A 11 22.57 -5.95 1.02
CA GLU A 11 21.88 -5.68 -0.23
C GLU A 11 20.35 -5.66 -0.06
N VAL A 12 19.74 -4.58 -0.52
CA VAL A 12 18.29 -4.47 -0.70
C VAL A 12 17.97 -4.57 -2.18
N LYS A 13 17.21 -5.58 -2.57
CA LYS A 13 16.80 -5.76 -3.95
C LYS A 13 15.49 -5.04 -4.21
N ILE A 14 15.44 -4.26 -5.30
CA ILE A 14 14.30 -3.48 -5.73
C ILE A 14 13.82 -4.03 -7.06
N PHE A 15 12.56 -4.43 -7.12
CA PHE A 15 11.92 -4.98 -8.31
C PHE A 15 11.10 -3.95 -9.07
N ALA A 16 10.92 -2.74 -8.51
CA ALA A 16 10.31 -1.62 -9.21
C ALA A 16 11.22 -1.10 -10.33
N GLU A 17 10.62 -0.78 -11.47
CA GLU A 17 11.33 -0.14 -12.59
C GLU A 17 11.53 1.35 -12.35
N THR A 18 10.48 2.01 -11.85
CA THR A 18 10.45 3.42 -11.49
C THR A 18 9.91 3.59 -10.08
N PHE A 19 10.39 4.56 -9.35
CA PHE A 19 9.84 4.98 -8.07
C PHE A 19 10.30 6.40 -7.72
N GLU A 20 9.54 7.05 -6.85
CA GLU A 20 9.74 8.42 -6.42
C GLU A 20 11.00 8.58 -5.57
N ASN A 21 11.58 9.77 -5.59
CA ASN A 21 12.76 10.08 -4.75
C ASN A 21 12.46 9.90 -3.26
N GLU A 22 11.26 10.26 -2.83
CA GLU A 22 10.84 10.09 -1.44
C GLU A 22 10.81 8.60 -1.02
N ALA A 23 10.26 7.74 -1.88
CA ALA A 23 10.28 6.29 -1.66
C ALA A 23 11.71 5.75 -1.57
N TYR A 24 12.61 6.25 -2.42
CA TYR A 24 14.03 5.87 -2.38
C TYR A 24 14.70 6.25 -1.05
N ASP A 25 14.44 7.44 -0.55
CA ASP A 25 14.98 7.90 0.73
C ASP A 25 14.39 7.13 1.92
N GLN A 26 13.11 6.77 1.85
CA GLN A 26 12.49 5.89 2.83
C GLN A 26 13.15 4.51 2.85
N ILE A 27 13.40 3.91 1.69
CA ILE A 27 14.09 2.62 1.57
C ILE A 27 15.50 2.71 2.18
N LYS A 28 16.25 3.77 1.89
CA LYS A 28 17.58 3.97 2.47
C LYS A 28 17.56 4.07 4.00
N ARG A 29 16.63 4.87 4.54
CA ARG A 29 16.47 5.01 6.00
C ARG A 29 16.14 3.67 6.64
N LEU A 30 15.15 2.96 6.11
CA LEU A 30 14.74 1.64 6.60
C LEU A 30 15.90 0.64 6.55
N ALA A 31 16.59 0.57 5.43
CA ALA A 31 17.65 -0.40 5.21
C ALA A 31 18.86 -0.22 6.12
N ASN A 32 19.16 1.04 6.48
CA ASN A 32 20.27 1.39 7.38
C ASN A 32 19.85 1.46 8.86
N TYR A 33 18.58 1.21 9.18
CA TYR A 33 18.12 1.23 10.56
C TYR A 33 18.71 0.02 11.32
N PRO A 34 19.42 0.24 12.45
CA PRO A 34 20.14 -0.83 13.13
C PRO A 34 19.29 -2.03 13.53
N ALA A 35 18.01 -1.78 13.89
CA ALA A 35 17.08 -2.85 14.24
C ALA A 35 16.84 -3.86 13.11
N TYR A 36 17.10 -3.51 11.85
CA TYR A 36 16.86 -4.35 10.69
C TYR A 36 18.15 -4.82 10.01
N GLU A 37 19.29 -4.74 10.69
CA GLU A 37 20.58 -5.13 10.12
C GLU A 37 20.56 -6.56 9.57
N ASN A 38 19.96 -7.49 10.30
CA ASN A 38 19.86 -8.91 9.90
C ASN A 38 18.63 -9.24 9.05
N SER A 39 17.79 -8.24 8.73
CA SER A 39 16.59 -8.46 7.93
C SER A 39 16.90 -8.53 6.44
N ILE A 40 16.30 -9.50 5.76
CA ILE A 40 16.30 -9.52 4.29
C ILE A 40 15.19 -8.59 3.82
N ILE A 41 15.55 -7.52 3.11
CA ILE A 41 14.60 -6.51 2.61
C ILE A 41 14.47 -6.64 1.09
N ARG A 42 13.23 -6.62 0.61
CA ARG A 42 12.88 -6.63 -0.80
C ARG A 42 11.80 -5.57 -1.04
N ILE A 43 11.93 -4.87 -2.14
CA ILE A 43 10.97 -3.83 -2.55
C ILE A 43 10.25 -4.32 -3.81
N MET A 44 8.93 -4.41 -3.72
CA MET A 44 8.07 -4.96 -4.76
C MET A 44 7.81 -3.95 -5.90
N PRO A 45 7.30 -4.39 -7.07
CA PRO A 45 7.17 -3.53 -8.26
C PRO A 45 6.28 -2.30 -8.09
N ASP A 46 5.24 -2.37 -7.28
CA ASP A 46 4.26 -1.30 -7.03
C ASP A 46 4.67 -0.32 -5.94
N SER A 47 5.96 -0.24 -5.63
CA SER A 47 6.46 0.56 -4.52
C SER A 47 6.31 2.06 -4.72
N HIS A 48 5.84 2.73 -3.67
CA HIS A 48 5.68 4.19 -3.60
C HIS A 48 5.86 4.68 -2.16
N ALA A 49 5.96 5.99 -1.96
CA ALA A 49 6.13 6.57 -0.63
C ALA A 49 4.92 6.29 0.27
N GLY A 50 5.19 5.85 1.49
CA GLY A 50 4.17 5.57 2.51
C GLY A 50 4.37 6.39 3.79
N LYS A 51 3.48 6.26 4.77
CA LYS A 51 3.58 7.03 6.03
C LYS A 51 4.66 6.52 6.98
N GLY A 52 4.91 5.23 7.04
CA GLY A 52 5.90 4.64 7.95
C GLY A 52 7.14 4.14 7.20
N CYS A 53 6.93 3.54 6.07
CA CYS A 53 7.97 3.09 5.14
C CYS A 53 7.40 3.07 3.74
N THR A 54 8.24 2.78 2.76
CA THR A 54 7.82 2.57 1.38
C THR A 54 6.80 1.43 1.31
N VAL A 55 5.63 1.70 0.71
CA VAL A 55 4.65 0.66 0.37
C VAL A 55 5.29 -0.33 -0.60
N GLY A 56 4.89 -1.60 -0.55
CA GLY A 56 5.55 -2.66 -1.31
C GLY A 56 6.84 -3.19 -0.67
N THR A 57 7.17 -2.79 0.56
CA THR A 57 8.30 -3.35 1.30
C THR A 57 7.93 -4.71 1.87
N THR A 58 8.80 -5.70 1.62
CA THR A 58 8.77 -6.99 2.30
C THR A 58 10.08 -7.20 3.06
N MET A 59 10.01 -7.78 4.26
CA MET A 59 11.20 -8.03 5.07
C MET A 59 11.04 -9.21 6.00
N THR A 60 12.15 -9.86 6.32
CA THR A 60 12.16 -10.87 7.37
C THR A 60 12.32 -10.23 8.74
N ILE A 61 11.49 -10.63 9.68
CA ILE A 61 11.58 -10.23 11.09
C ILE A 61 11.52 -11.49 11.92
N THR A 62 12.49 -11.68 12.82
CA THR A 62 12.63 -12.91 13.61
C THR A 62 12.43 -12.68 15.10
N ASP A 63 12.86 -11.55 15.63
CA ASP A 63 13.01 -11.28 17.06
C ASP A 63 12.35 -9.96 17.52
N LYS A 64 11.60 -9.32 16.67
CA LYS A 64 11.02 -7.99 16.93
C LYS A 64 9.61 -7.87 16.38
N VAL A 65 8.89 -6.87 16.86
CA VAL A 65 7.61 -6.43 16.31
C VAL A 65 7.78 -5.00 15.82
N THR A 66 7.30 -4.72 14.63
CA THR A 66 7.39 -3.40 14.00
C THR A 66 6.01 -2.89 13.56
N PRO A 67 5.18 -2.43 14.53
CA PRO A 67 3.79 -2.08 14.24
C PRO A 67 3.63 -1.05 13.11
N ASN A 68 4.52 -0.05 13.06
CA ASN A 68 4.47 1.00 12.05
C ASN A 68 4.76 0.53 10.61
N LEU A 69 5.26 -0.69 10.44
CA LEU A 69 5.54 -1.27 9.12
C LEU A 69 4.46 -2.25 8.65
N VAL A 70 3.52 -2.59 9.51
CA VAL A 70 2.42 -3.51 9.15
C VAL A 70 1.44 -2.84 8.19
N GLY A 71 1.20 -1.55 8.37
CA GLY A 71 0.32 -0.76 7.52
C GLY A 71 -0.62 0.11 8.34
N VAL A 72 -1.07 1.20 7.74
CA VAL A 72 -2.03 2.13 8.36
C VAL A 72 -3.47 1.62 8.17
N ASP A 73 -3.72 0.95 7.05
CA ASP A 73 -5.03 0.44 6.66
C ASP A 73 -4.99 -1.09 6.52
N ILE A 74 -4.89 -1.78 7.65
CA ILE A 74 -4.77 -3.25 7.70
C ILE A 74 -6.07 -3.95 7.23
N GLY A 75 -7.20 -3.30 7.44
CA GLY A 75 -8.52 -3.79 7.03
C GLY A 75 -8.94 -3.36 5.63
N CYS A 76 -8.02 -2.86 4.81
CA CYS A 76 -8.31 -2.41 3.45
C CYS A 76 -8.97 -3.51 2.63
N GLY A 77 -10.08 -3.17 2.00
CA GLY A 77 -10.84 -4.08 1.15
C GLY A 77 -11.25 -3.39 -0.15
N MET A 78 -11.48 -4.19 -1.18
CA MET A 78 -11.95 -3.72 -2.49
C MET A 78 -13.31 -4.33 -2.79
N LEU A 79 -14.28 -3.49 -3.13
CA LEU A 79 -15.54 -3.91 -3.72
C LEU A 79 -15.51 -3.61 -5.22
N THR A 80 -15.68 -4.63 -6.04
CA THR A 80 -15.74 -4.46 -7.49
C THR A 80 -17.17 -4.71 -7.96
N VAL A 81 -17.67 -3.77 -8.76
CA VAL A 81 -19.00 -3.87 -9.39
C VAL A 81 -18.82 -3.78 -10.89
N GLU A 82 -19.31 -4.77 -11.62
CA GLU A 82 -19.37 -4.76 -13.08
C GLU A 82 -20.55 -3.90 -13.54
N LEU A 83 -20.28 -2.96 -14.45
CA LEU A 83 -21.32 -2.09 -15.00
C LEU A 83 -21.85 -2.69 -16.31
N ALA A 84 -23.18 -2.64 -16.46
CA ALA A 84 -23.84 -3.10 -17.69
C ALA A 84 -23.63 -2.13 -18.87
N ASP A 85 -23.44 -0.83 -18.59
CA ASP A 85 -23.25 0.19 -19.61
C ASP A 85 -21.82 0.19 -20.14
N GLN A 86 -21.69 0.22 -21.47
CA GLN A 86 -20.37 0.29 -22.12
C GLN A 86 -19.88 1.72 -22.35
N TYR A 87 -20.74 2.72 -22.22
CA TYR A 87 -20.39 4.13 -22.38
C TYR A 87 -20.43 4.85 -21.04
N ILE A 88 -19.31 5.46 -20.70
CA ILE A 88 -19.16 6.27 -19.48
C ILE A 88 -18.77 7.68 -19.89
N ASP A 89 -19.57 8.65 -19.51
CA ASP A 89 -19.22 10.07 -19.56
C ASP A 89 -18.20 10.39 -18.45
N CYS A 90 -16.93 10.50 -18.85
CA CYS A 90 -15.83 10.69 -17.92
C CYS A 90 -15.89 12.03 -17.16
N GLU A 91 -16.41 13.11 -17.77
CA GLU A 91 -16.52 14.41 -17.13
C GLU A 91 -17.59 14.38 -16.02
N LYS A 92 -18.72 13.76 -16.32
CA LYS A 92 -19.78 13.56 -15.35
C LYS A 92 -19.33 12.63 -14.22
N LEU A 93 -18.62 11.57 -14.55
CA LEU A 93 -18.08 10.62 -13.55
C LEU A 93 -17.08 11.32 -12.64
N ASP A 94 -16.14 12.11 -13.15
CA ASP A 94 -15.18 12.87 -12.34
C ASP A 94 -15.91 13.82 -11.38
N SER A 95 -16.92 14.53 -11.85
CA SER A 95 -17.72 15.44 -11.03
C SER A 95 -18.43 14.70 -9.89
N VAL A 96 -19.03 13.55 -10.17
CA VAL A 96 -19.71 12.72 -9.17
C VAL A 96 -18.72 12.15 -8.15
N ILE A 97 -17.56 11.68 -8.59
CA ILE A 97 -16.52 11.16 -7.70
C ILE A 97 -16.08 12.26 -6.72
N ARG A 98 -15.79 13.47 -7.21
CA ARG A 98 -15.34 14.59 -6.36
C ARG A 98 -16.38 15.01 -5.35
N GLU A 99 -17.65 14.96 -5.70
CA GLU A 99 -18.76 15.35 -4.83
C GLU A 99 -19.12 14.25 -3.82
N MET A 100 -19.14 12.99 -4.25
CA MET A 100 -19.78 11.90 -3.51
C MET A 100 -18.82 10.93 -2.86
N VAL A 101 -17.56 10.87 -3.31
CA VAL A 101 -16.59 9.89 -2.80
C VAL A 101 -15.60 10.56 -1.85
N PRO A 102 -15.62 10.22 -0.56
CA PRO A 102 -14.66 10.75 0.39
C PRO A 102 -13.26 10.24 0.08
N ASN A 103 -12.25 11.07 0.32
CA ASN A 103 -10.85 10.74 0.12
C ASN A 103 -10.02 11.00 1.38
N GLY A 104 -8.86 10.38 1.46
CA GLY A 104 -7.93 10.51 2.58
C GLY A 104 -8.54 10.02 3.89
N PHE A 105 -8.70 10.93 4.86
CA PHE A 105 -9.32 10.63 6.16
C PHE A 105 -10.81 10.98 6.23
N ASN A 106 -11.38 11.46 5.14
CA ASN A 106 -12.81 11.74 5.09
C ASN A 106 -13.60 10.43 5.00
N THR A 107 -14.74 10.39 5.65
CA THR A 107 -15.68 9.26 5.63
C THR A 107 -17.10 9.77 5.44
N HIS A 108 -17.99 8.90 5.01
CA HIS A 108 -19.42 9.20 5.09
C HIS A 108 -19.92 9.07 6.54
N ASP A 109 -20.76 9.99 6.97
CA ASP A 109 -21.42 9.94 8.28
C ASP A 109 -22.47 8.82 8.38
N THR A 110 -22.97 8.35 7.25
CA THR A 110 -23.97 7.30 7.15
C THR A 110 -23.65 6.33 6.03
N GLN A 111 -24.08 5.09 6.16
CA GLN A 111 -23.94 4.08 5.12
C GLN A 111 -24.60 4.56 3.80
N LYS A 112 -23.84 4.59 2.73
CA LYS A 112 -24.31 5.03 1.41
C LYS A 112 -24.62 3.88 0.46
N ALA A 113 -24.03 2.69 0.68
CA ALA A 113 -24.32 1.50 -0.09
C ALA A 113 -24.94 0.43 0.83
N ASN A 114 -25.98 -0.22 0.35
CA ASN A 114 -26.57 -1.37 1.07
C ASN A 114 -25.77 -2.62 0.66
N PHE A 115 -24.81 -3.01 1.49
CA PHE A 115 -23.99 -4.17 1.28
C PHE A 115 -24.28 -5.22 2.34
N ASP A 116 -24.79 -6.37 1.91
CA ASP A 116 -25.07 -7.49 2.80
C ASP A 116 -23.86 -8.43 2.88
N PHE A 117 -23.07 -8.27 3.95
CA PHE A 117 -21.92 -9.13 4.22
C PHE A 117 -22.26 -10.59 4.48
N GLN A 118 -23.52 -10.90 4.80
CA GLN A 118 -23.95 -12.28 5.06
C GLN A 118 -24.09 -13.08 3.77
N THR A 119 -24.32 -12.41 2.65
CA THR A 119 -24.45 -13.04 1.32
C THR A 119 -23.08 -13.42 0.73
N TYR A 120 -21.98 -12.82 1.24
CA TYR A 120 -20.65 -13.06 0.76
C TYR A 120 -19.87 -13.94 1.75
N ASP A 121 -19.55 -15.14 1.31
CA ASP A 121 -18.72 -16.07 2.07
C ASP A 121 -17.25 -15.58 2.10
N VAL A 122 -16.95 -14.73 3.06
CA VAL A 122 -15.56 -14.27 3.31
C VAL A 122 -14.83 -15.38 4.06
N ARG A 123 -14.51 -16.47 3.37
CA ARG A 123 -13.61 -17.49 3.91
C ARG A 123 -12.19 -17.01 3.69
N SER A 124 -11.52 -16.63 4.79
CA SER A 124 -10.07 -16.57 4.81
C SER A 124 -9.54 -17.98 4.57
N LYS A 125 -8.91 -18.18 3.42
CA LYS A 125 -8.10 -19.37 3.18
C LYS A 125 -6.72 -19.20 3.81
#